data_1e23790ee976ce84fc0903b43b6707c0
#
_entry.id   1e23790ee976ce84fc0903b43b6707c0
#
_cell.length_a   1.000
_cell.length_b   1.000
_cell.length_c   1.000
_cell.angle_alpha   90.00
_cell.angle_beta   90.00
_cell.angle_gamma   90.00
#
_symmetry.space_group_name_H-M   'P 1'
#
loop_
_entity.id
_entity.type
_entity.pdbx_description
1 polymer ?
#
loop_
_entity_poly.entity_id
_entity_poly.type
_entity_poly.pdbx_seq_one_letter_code
_entity_poly.pdbx_strand_id
1 'polypeptide(L)'
;MNASRTLIVTMATMLATTACGGGGGDTSPAPGNTAGTPVSAKTTPGVWQGTVTSPTTGQSSVVGLTSGSGHSVWMTTDGRVWTGQMPMSGTQFNATMAGYMYPGSRFPDGSTYGTWSMMGNYANGIWSGQFNGAGDNTTFSFSMHPAYNRPASLDLLAGTYTRTTSIGYTMTLSFTQAGQLTGSDSRGCVFNGNVTVPDQTHNLYQIAATVTSCGILDGSYQGQGTLADATAMQSWMSNMGCFQYGAGGWSGGMMGGGMMGGGMGGWWPNQGSNTVPSGTGNLFMFAMTSGQHAIMDALAR
;
A
#
# COMPACT_ATOMS: atom_id res chain seq x y z
N MET A 1 34.41 -24.01 -40.15
CA MET A 1 34.75 -22.66 -40.66
C MET A 1 34.12 -21.63 -39.79
N ASN A 2 34.93 -20.99 -38.97
CA ASN A 2 34.56 -20.03 -37.93
C ASN A 2 34.36 -18.64 -38.51
N ALA A 3 33.39 -17.90 -38.02
CA ALA A 3 33.38 -16.46 -38.14
C ALA A 3 32.83 -15.83 -36.86
N SER A 4 33.74 -15.49 -35.96
CA SER A 4 33.50 -14.58 -34.84
C SER A 4 33.25 -13.16 -35.36
N ARG A 5 32.16 -12.52 -34.93
CA ARG A 5 31.94 -11.09 -35.15
C ARG A 5 32.10 -10.36 -33.80
N THR A 6 33.19 -9.64 -33.71
CA THR A 6 33.52 -8.72 -32.63
C THR A 6 32.73 -7.42 -32.82
N LEU A 7 31.94 -7.02 -31.85
CA LEU A 7 31.22 -5.74 -31.82
C LEU A 7 32.07 -4.71 -31.06
N ILE A 8 32.58 -3.71 -31.77
CA ILE A 8 33.33 -2.58 -31.18
C ILE A 8 32.32 -1.49 -30.84
N VAL A 9 32.21 -1.17 -29.56
CA VAL A 9 31.44 -0.02 -29.04
C VAL A 9 32.37 1.18 -28.92
N THR A 10 32.13 2.21 -29.76
CA THR A 10 32.86 3.48 -29.73
C THR A 10 32.19 4.44 -28.78
N MET A 11 32.88 4.81 -27.71
CA MET A 11 32.48 5.91 -26.81
C MET A 11 32.84 7.25 -27.46
N ALA A 12 31.84 8.10 -27.65
CA ALA A 12 32.02 9.49 -28.07
C ALA A 12 32.07 10.38 -26.82
N THR A 13 33.23 10.97 -26.58
CA THR A 13 33.47 12.01 -25.56
C THR A 13 33.10 13.37 -26.12
N MET A 14 32.12 14.05 -25.55
CA MET A 14 31.85 15.46 -25.87
C MET A 14 32.66 16.37 -24.94
N LEU A 15 33.56 17.15 -25.52
CA LEU A 15 34.21 18.29 -24.88
C LEU A 15 33.29 19.51 -24.90
N ALA A 16 33.01 20.09 -23.77
CA ALA A 16 32.37 21.38 -23.63
C ALA A 16 33.44 22.49 -23.58
N THR A 17 33.42 23.41 -24.54
CA THR A 17 34.27 24.61 -24.62
C THR A 17 33.64 25.74 -23.78
N THR A 18 34.38 26.24 -22.82
CA THR A 18 34.04 27.46 -22.07
C THR A 18 34.49 28.70 -22.87
N ALA A 19 33.57 29.57 -23.27
CA ALA A 19 33.86 30.89 -23.78
C ALA A 19 33.88 31.92 -22.67
N CYS A 20 35.02 32.60 -22.53
CA CYS A 20 35.23 33.74 -21.62
C CYS A 20 34.86 35.03 -22.36
N GLY A 21 33.89 35.80 -21.88
CA GLY A 21 33.56 37.13 -22.39
C GLY A 21 33.46 38.11 -21.25
N GLY A 22 34.42 39.03 -21.16
CA GLY A 22 34.45 40.10 -20.17
C GLY A 22 33.52 41.25 -20.56
N GLY A 23 32.87 41.89 -19.58
CA GLY A 23 32.13 43.12 -19.72
C GLY A 23 31.81 43.69 -18.33
N GLY A 24 32.52 44.76 -17.91
CA GLY A 24 32.31 45.40 -16.63
C GLY A 24 31.00 46.22 -16.64
N GLY A 25 30.33 46.18 -15.54
CA GLY A 25 29.16 47.03 -15.21
C GLY A 25 28.84 46.88 -13.73
N ASP A 26 29.09 47.97 -12.99
CA ASP A 26 28.72 48.11 -11.58
C ASP A 26 27.22 47.96 -11.41
N THR A 27 26.80 46.88 -10.72
CA THR A 27 25.45 46.80 -10.17
C THR A 27 25.53 46.20 -8.78
N SER A 28 24.92 46.92 -7.81
CA SER A 28 24.74 46.54 -6.42
C SER A 28 24.33 45.05 -6.25
N PRO A 29 24.82 44.35 -5.20
CA PRO A 29 24.43 42.99 -4.99
C PRO A 29 22.94 42.94 -4.61
N ALA A 30 22.14 42.29 -5.46
CA ALA A 30 20.80 41.84 -5.09
C ALA A 30 20.91 40.87 -3.92
N PRO A 31 19.96 40.91 -2.96
CA PRO A 31 19.98 39.96 -1.84
C PRO A 31 19.96 38.53 -2.39
N GLY A 32 21.03 37.83 -2.11
CA GLY A 32 21.22 36.44 -2.54
C GLY A 32 20.04 35.58 -2.06
N ASN A 33 19.27 35.08 -2.99
CA ASN A 33 18.41 33.94 -2.76
C ASN A 33 19.33 32.77 -2.47
N THR A 34 19.68 32.57 -1.20
CA THR A 34 20.21 31.30 -0.72
C THR A 34 19.10 30.29 -0.97
N ALA A 35 19.19 29.56 -2.08
CA ALA A 35 18.42 28.34 -2.28
C ALA A 35 18.67 27.48 -1.04
N GLY A 36 17.72 27.48 -0.12
CA GLY A 36 17.78 26.67 1.09
C GLY A 36 18.01 25.24 0.63
N THR A 37 19.07 24.63 1.17
CA THR A 37 19.30 23.18 1.00
C THR A 37 17.96 22.49 1.23
N PRO A 38 17.45 21.64 0.33
CA PRO A 38 16.19 20.97 0.57
C PRO A 38 16.35 20.19 1.87
N VAL A 39 15.63 20.64 2.90
CA VAL A 39 15.54 19.91 4.16
C VAL A 39 14.89 18.59 3.79
N SER A 40 15.65 17.51 3.88
CA SER A 40 15.11 16.17 3.68
C SER A 40 13.98 16.01 4.67
N ALA A 41 12.76 16.02 4.15
CA ALA A 41 11.55 16.00 4.97
C ALA A 41 11.54 14.69 5.74
N LYS A 42 11.83 14.75 7.04
CA LYS A 42 11.94 13.57 7.89
C LYS A 42 10.55 13.05 8.18
N THR A 43 10.21 11.93 7.60
CA THR A 43 8.97 11.19 7.90
C THR A 43 9.09 10.47 9.25
N THR A 44 7.96 10.27 9.93
CA THR A 44 7.89 9.39 11.10
C THR A 44 7.56 7.97 10.62
N PRO A 45 8.55 7.06 10.58
CA PRO A 45 8.28 5.68 10.20
C PRO A 45 7.43 4.99 11.26
N GLY A 46 6.64 3.99 10.86
CA GLY A 46 5.78 3.29 11.82
C GLY A 46 4.86 2.26 11.21
N VAL A 47 4.31 1.44 12.08
CA VAL A 47 3.05 0.70 11.87
C VAL A 47 1.98 1.51 12.59
N TRP A 48 0.94 1.87 11.90
CA TRP A 48 -0.11 2.77 12.35
C TRP A 48 -1.45 2.06 12.36
N GLN A 49 -2.30 2.38 13.32
CA GLN A 49 -3.67 1.89 13.39
C GLN A 49 -4.62 3.03 13.74
N GLY A 50 -5.85 2.92 13.28
CA GLY A 50 -6.87 3.90 13.58
C GLY A 50 -8.10 3.77 12.70
N THR A 51 -8.74 4.88 12.45
CA THR A 51 -9.96 4.93 11.65
C THR A 51 -9.90 6.01 10.59
N VAL A 52 -10.62 5.77 9.51
CA VAL A 52 -11.04 6.79 8.54
C VAL A 52 -12.56 6.89 8.58
N THR A 53 -13.07 8.09 8.42
CA THR A 53 -14.51 8.38 8.39
C THR A 53 -14.85 9.14 7.12
N SER A 54 -15.60 8.50 6.25
CA SER A 54 -16.13 9.07 5.01
C SER A 54 -17.59 9.50 5.24
N PRO A 55 -18.01 10.66 4.75
CA PRO A 55 -19.41 11.06 4.78
C PRO A 55 -20.30 10.17 3.91
N THR A 56 -19.72 9.47 2.93
CA THR A 56 -20.44 8.61 1.96
C THR A 56 -20.46 7.14 2.37
N THR A 57 -19.34 6.60 2.87
CA THR A 57 -19.20 5.16 3.14
C THR A 57 -19.14 4.82 4.63
N GLY A 58 -19.14 5.84 5.50
CA GLY A 58 -19.07 5.65 6.95
C GLY A 58 -17.65 5.45 7.47
N GLN A 59 -17.53 4.81 8.63
CA GLN A 59 -16.25 4.58 9.31
C GLN A 59 -15.64 3.23 8.94
N SER A 60 -14.33 3.23 8.69
CA SER A 60 -13.54 2.02 8.44
C SER A 60 -12.28 2.02 9.30
N SER A 61 -11.85 0.85 9.73
CA SER A 61 -10.56 0.69 10.41
C SER A 61 -9.42 0.74 9.38
N VAL A 62 -8.26 1.24 9.82
CA VAL A 62 -7.07 1.45 8.98
C VAL A 62 -5.84 0.86 9.65
N VAL A 63 -4.99 0.25 8.83
CA VAL A 63 -3.59 0.00 9.15
C VAL A 63 -2.71 0.72 8.13
N GLY A 64 -1.72 1.44 8.64
CA GLY A 64 -0.73 2.14 7.83
C GLY A 64 0.67 1.61 8.09
N LEU A 65 1.47 1.54 7.04
CA LEU A 65 2.88 1.19 7.08
C LEU A 65 3.67 2.36 6.48
N THR A 66 4.57 2.95 7.24
CA THR A 66 5.42 4.06 6.77
C THR A 66 6.88 3.72 6.99
N SER A 67 7.67 3.72 5.92
CA SER A 67 9.10 3.44 5.97
C SER A 67 9.91 4.67 6.39
N GLY A 68 11.16 4.47 6.78
CA GLY A 68 12.10 5.55 7.07
C GLY A 68 12.41 6.44 5.86
N SER A 69 12.19 5.96 4.62
CA SER A 69 12.28 6.75 3.39
C SER A 69 11.05 7.62 3.13
N GLY A 70 10.01 7.50 3.96
CA GLY A 70 8.75 8.24 3.81
C GLY A 70 7.72 7.58 2.91
N HIS A 71 8.04 6.47 2.26
CA HIS A 71 7.03 5.72 1.51
C HIS A 71 6.02 5.10 2.47
N SER A 72 4.74 5.31 2.18
CA SER A 72 3.63 4.87 3.04
C SER A 72 2.61 4.08 2.24
N VAL A 73 2.02 3.10 2.90
CA VAL A 73 0.88 2.32 2.42
C VAL A 73 -0.18 2.29 3.52
N TRP A 74 -1.41 2.63 3.19
CA TRP A 74 -2.55 2.66 4.11
C TRP A 74 -3.64 1.74 3.59
N MET A 75 -4.12 0.85 4.44
CA MET A 75 -5.10 -0.20 4.11
C MET A 75 -6.33 -0.05 4.99
N THR A 76 -7.51 -0.14 4.42
CA THR A 76 -8.77 -0.06 5.16
C THR A 76 -9.55 -1.36 5.13
N THR A 77 -10.41 -1.55 6.11
CA THR A 77 -11.31 -2.71 6.17
C THR A 77 -12.42 -2.71 5.13
N ASP A 78 -12.65 -1.61 4.43
CA ASP A 78 -13.59 -1.51 3.31
C ASP A 78 -12.93 -1.63 1.94
N GLY A 79 -11.64 -1.97 1.89
CA GLY A 79 -10.93 -2.30 0.66
C GLY A 79 -10.22 -1.15 -0.04
N ARG A 80 -10.08 -0.01 0.61
CA ARG A 80 -9.27 1.10 0.09
C ARG A 80 -7.80 0.89 0.43
N VAL A 81 -6.93 1.20 -0.52
CA VAL A 81 -5.48 1.28 -0.33
C VAL A 81 -5.01 2.63 -0.84
N TRP A 82 -4.20 3.33 -0.06
CA TRP A 82 -3.48 4.51 -0.52
C TRP A 82 -1.99 4.30 -0.36
N THR A 83 -1.21 4.76 -1.34
CA THR A 83 0.24 4.71 -1.28
C THR A 83 0.86 5.99 -1.83
N GLY A 84 1.99 6.39 -1.26
CA GLY A 84 2.72 7.58 -1.69
C GLY A 84 3.84 7.95 -0.74
N GLN A 85 4.49 9.08 -1.05
CA GLN A 85 5.49 9.67 -0.17
C GLN A 85 4.82 10.64 0.80
N MET A 86 5.21 10.57 2.06
CA MET A 86 4.69 11.45 3.12
C MET A 86 5.77 12.40 3.63
N PRO A 87 6.02 13.51 2.92
CA PRO A 87 6.95 14.53 3.38
C PRO A 87 6.41 15.28 4.60
N MET A 88 7.23 15.44 5.63
CA MET A 88 6.91 16.21 6.83
C MET A 88 7.54 17.60 6.79
N SER A 89 6.79 18.60 7.21
CA SER A 89 7.29 19.96 7.50
C SER A 89 6.92 20.32 8.94
N GLY A 90 7.86 20.14 9.84
CA GLY A 90 7.57 20.19 11.29
C GLY A 90 6.58 19.09 11.67
N THR A 91 5.43 19.49 12.21
CA THR A 91 4.34 18.56 12.55
C THR A 91 3.32 18.38 11.42
N GLN A 92 3.41 19.16 10.36
CA GLN A 92 2.46 19.11 9.24
C GLN A 92 2.95 18.20 8.12
N PHE A 93 2.01 17.63 7.38
CA PHE A 93 2.28 16.90 6.15
C PHE A 93 1.21 17.23 5.10
N ASN A 94 1.65 17.17 3.85
CA ASN A 94 0.81 17.25 2.68
C ASN A 94 1.40 16.31 1.63
N ALA A 95 0.67 15.27 1.28
CA ALA A 95 1.12 14.21 0.41
C ALA A 95 0.14 13.97 -0.74
N THR A 96 0.70 13.69 -1.92
CA THR A 96 -0.09 13.13 -3.02
C THR A 96 0.01 11.61 -2.94
N MET A 97 -1.15 10.97 -2.89
CA MET A 97 -1.29 9.52 -2.75
C MET A 97 -1.97 8.94 -3.99
N ALA A 98 -1.54 7.78 -4.42
CA ALA A 98 -2.33 6.94 -5.33
C ALA A 98 -3.33 6.15 -4.50
N GLY A 99 -4.60 6.22 -4.85
CA GLY A 99 -5.69 5.49 -4.19
C GLY A 99 -6.21 4.38 -5.07
N TYR A 100 -6.47 3.24 -4.47
CA TYR A 100 -6.95 2.03 -5.12
C TYR A 100 -8.15 1.48 -4.39
N MET A 101 -9.12 0.99 -5.14
CA MET A 101 -10.19 0.15 -4.61
C MET A 101 -9.88 -1.31 -4.87
N TYR A 102 -10.29 -2.11 -3.94
CA TYR A 102 -10.27 -3.55 -4.08
C TYR A 102 -11.10 -4.01 -5.31
N PRO A 103 -10.68 -5.06 -6.04
CA PRO A 103 -11.41 -5.55 -7.22
C PRO A 103 -12.89 -5.84 -6.92
N GLY A 104 -13.77 -5.23 -7.70
CA GLY A 104 -15.23 -5.32 -7.52
C GLY A 104 -15.85 -4.16 -6.74
N SER A 105 -15.04 -3.36 -6.03
CA SER A 105 -15.49 -2.14 -5.35
C SER A 105 -15.10 -0.87 -6.13
N ARG A 106 -15.77 0.24 -5.82
CA ARG A 106 -15.55 1.53 -6.46
C ARG A 106 -15.55 2.65 -5.44
N PHE A 107 -14.79 3.70 -5.73
CA PHE A 107 -14.91 4.98 -5.05
C PHE A 107 -16.27 5.63 -5.34
N PRO A 108 -16.67 6.66 -4.56
CA PRO A 108 -17.96 7.36 -4.78
C PRO A 108 -18.13 7.95 -6.19
N ASP A 109 -17.06 8.34 -6.87
CA ASP A 109 -17.08 8.82 -8.26
C ASP A 109 -17.17 7.69 -9.31
N GLY A 110 -17.21 6.43 -8.88
CA GLY A 110 -17.26 5.25 -9.73
C GLY A 110 -15.90 4.73 -10.20
N SER A 111 -14.81 5.42 -9.88
CA SER A 111 -13.45 4.97 -10.22
C SER A 111 -12.98 3.81 -9.32
N THR A 112 -11.96 3.07 -9.78
CA THR A 112 -11.28 2.02 -9.00
C THR A 112 -9.85 2.43 -8.63
N TYR A 113 -9.38 3.53 -9.21
CA TYR A 113 -8.05 4.10 -9.03
C TYR A 113 -8.13 5.62 -9.20
N GLY A 114 -7.31 6.35 -8.45
CA GLY A 114 -7.26 7.80 -8.57
C GLY A 114 -6.16 8.44 -7.75
N THR A 115 -5.99 9.74 -7.95
CA THR A 115 -5.07 10.55 -7.14
C THR A 115 -5.82 11.16 -5.97
N TRP A 116 -5.20 11.08 -4.81
CA TRP A 116 -5.70 11.60 -3.54
C TRP A 116 -4.70 12.58 -2.94
N SER A 117 -5.18 13.57 -2.22
CA SER A 117 -4.36 14.35 -1.31
C SER A 117 -4.57 13.88 0.12
N MET A 118 -3.48 13.69 0.86
CA MET A 118 -3.49 13.41 2.29
C MET A 118 -2.83 14.57 3.02
N MET A 119 -3.56 15.26 3.88
CA MET A 119 -3.05 16.40 4.62
C MET A 119 -3.44 16.35 6.10
N GLY A 120 -2.58 16.84 6.96
CA GLY A 120 -2.86 16.85 8.39
C GLY A 120 -1.66 17.18 9.25
N ASN A 121 -1.75 16.74 10.51
CA ASN A 121 -0.76 16.98 11.53
C ASN A 121 -0.36 15.67 12.24
N TYR A 122 0.90 15.64 12.67
CA TYR A 122 1.42 14.65 13.62
C TYR A 122 1.72 15.35 14.93
N ALA A 123 0.96 15.02 15.97
CA ALA A 123 1.14 15.58 17.30
C ALA A 123 0.83 14.52 18.36
N ASN A 124 1.63 14.47 19.42
CA ASN A 124 1.43 13.55 20.56
C ASN A 124 1.30 12.06 20.16
N GLY A 125 2.05 11.62 19.14
CA GLY A 125 1.98 10.24 18.65
C GLY A 125 0.78 9.93 17.76
N ILE A 126 -0.01 10.94 17.38
CA ILE A 126 -1.23 10.79 16.57
C ILE A 126 -1.07 11.52 15.24
N TRP A 127 -1.37 10.84 14.16
CA TRP A 127 -1.62 11.42 12.85
C TRP A 127 -3.11 11.73 12.72
N SER A 128 -3.45 12.96 12.39
CA SER A 128 -4.85 13.34 12.15
C SER A 128 -4.95 14.28 10.96
N GLY A 129 -6.04 14.17 10.21
CA GLY A 129 -6.21 14.97 9.01
C GLY A 129 -7.29 14.46 8.07
N GLN A 130 -7.06 14.66 6.78
CA GLN A 130 -8.02 14.33 5.73
C GLN A 130 -7.35 13.66 4.53
N PHE A 131 -8.09 12.73 3.91
CA PHE A 131 -7.88 12.26 2.55
C PHE A 131 -8.94 12.84 1.64
N ASN A 132 -8.55 13.48 0.54
CA ASN A 132 -9.46 14.06 -0.44
C ASN A 132 -9.16 13.48 -1.82
N GLY A 133 -10.16 12.93 -2.49
CA GLY A 133 -10.03 12.38 -3.84
C GLY A 133 -11.20 11.50 -4.22
N ALA A 134 -11.32 11.16 -5.49
CA ALA A 134 -12.30 10.23 -6.02
C ALA A 134 -13.75 10.45 -5.53
N GLY A 135 -14.14 11.73 -5.39
CA GLY A 135 -15.49 12.11 -4.93
C GLY A 135 -15.72 11.95 -3.42
N ASP A 136 -14.68 11.72 -2.63
CA ASP A 136 -14.78 11.56 -1.17
C ASP A 136 -13.86 12.53 -0.42
N ASN A 137 -14.29 12.87 0.80
CA ASN A 137 -13.53 13.68 1.76
C ASN A 137 -13.54 12.97 3.11
N THR A 138 -12.51 12.21 3.35
CA THR A 138 -12.42 11.29 4.48
C THR A 138 -11.53 11.88 5.56
N THR A 139 -12.02 11.97 6.80
CA THR A 139 -11.19 12.33 7.96
C THR A 139 -10.51 11.09 8.54
N PHE A 140 -9.35 11.26 9.18
CA PHE A 140 -8.65 10.15 9.81
C PHE A 140 -8.00 10.53 11.14
N SER A 141 -7.78 9.49 11.95
CA SER A 141 -6.99 9.55 13.18
C SER A 141 -6.25 8.22 13.36
N PHE A 142 -4.92 8.26 13.43
CA PHE A 142 -4.06 7.09 13.55
C PHE A 142 -3.08 7.25 14.70
N SER A 143 -2.87 6.20 15.46
CA SER A 143 -1.83 6.07 16.48
C SER A 143 -0.83 5.00 16.11
N MET A 144 0.38 5.08 16.66
CA MET A 144 1.40 4.06 16.43
C MET A 144 1.00 2.73 17.06
N HIS A 145 1.09 1.66 16.28
CA HIS A 145 0.86 0.31 16.77
C HIS A 145 2.11 -0.24 17.45
N PRO A 146 2.02 -0.87 18.65
CA PRO A 146 3.18 -1.38 19.38
C PRO A 146 4.03 -2.40 18.62
N ALA A 147 3.45 -3.10 17.65
CA ALA A 147 4.17 -4.05 16.80
C ALA A 147 5.35 -3.42 16.06
N TYR A 148 5.33 -2.11 15.80
CA TYR A 148 6.45 -1.40 15.14
C TYR A 148 7.76 -1.52 15.93
N ASN A 149 7.70 -1.46 17.26
CA ASN A 149 8.87 -1.47 18.15
C ASN A 149 9.49 -2.86 18.36
N ARG A 150 9.13 -3.84 17.53
CA ARG A 150 9.73 -5.18 17.55
C ARG A 150 10.86 -5.25 16.54
N PRO A 151 11.90 -6.06 16.79
CA PRO A 151 12.92 -6.31 15.78
C PRO A 151 12.33 -7.06 14.58
N ALA A 152 12.90 -6.80 13.40
CA ALA A 152 12.60 -7.53 12.18
C ALA A 152 13.80 -8.31 11.70
N SER A 153 13.57 -9.50 11.17
CA SER A 153 14.55 -10.26 10.42
C SER A 153 13.87 -11.18 9.40
N LEU A 154 14.62 -11.62 8.42
CA LEU A 154 14.11 -12.62 7.47
C LEU A 154 13.89 -13.98 8.15
N ASP A 155 14.64 -14.31 9.19
CA ASP A 155 14.43 -15.53 9.99
C ASP A 155 13.08 -15.51 10.71
N LEU A 156 12.68 -14.36 11.26
CA LEU A 156 11.36 -14.19 11.89
C LEU A 156 10.23 -14.31 10.88
N LEU A 157 10.44 -13.79 9.67
CA LEU A 157 9.44 -13.85 8.60
C LEU A 157 9.39 -15.23 7.94
N ALA A 158 10.51 -15.97 7.86
CA ALA A 158 10.60 -17.23 7.12
C ALA A 158 9.53 -18.24 7.55
N GLY A 159 8.82 -18.79 6.58
CA GLY A 159 7.74 -19.76 6.79
C GLY A 159 6.61 -19.59 5.79
N THR A 160 5.56 -20.37 5.97
CA THR A 160 4.37 -20.36 5.12
C THR A 160 3.20 -19.73 5.87
N TYR A 161 2.56 -18.77 5.24
CA TYR A 161 1.43 -18.02 5.75
C TYR A 161 0.23 -18.27 4.84
N THR A 162 -0.92 -18.54 5.43
CA THR A 162 -2.13 -18.88 4.69
C THR A 162 -3.33 -18.13 5.24
N ARG A 163 -4.22 -17.71 4.35
CA ARG A 163 -5.57 -17.29 4.68
C ARG A 163 -6.57 -18.09 3.88
N THR A 164 -7.61 -18.54 4.55
CA THR A 164 -8.78 -19.13 3.92
C THR A 164 -10.01 -18.33 4.35
N THR A 165 -10.80 -17.88 3.38
CA THR A 165 -12.05 -17.16 3.66
C THR A 165 -13.21 -18.15 3.78
N SER A 166 -14.32 -17.71 4.38
CA SER A 166 -15.55 -18.51 4.52
C SER A 166 -16.17 -18.96 3.18
N ILE A 167 -15.83 -18.28 2.10
CA ILE A 167 -16.29 -18.62 0.72
C ILE A 167 -15.31 -19.50 -0.03
N GLY A 168 -14.28 -20.01 0.63
CA GLY A 168 -13.32 -20.96 0.06
C GLY A 168 -12.16 -20.33 -0.73
N TYR A 169 -12.05 -18.98 -0.76
CA TYR A 169 -10.83 -18.37 -1.30
C TYR A 169 -9.66 -18.66 -0.37
N THR A 170 -8.55 -19.13 -0.92
CA THR A 170 -7.31 -19.38 -0.18
C THR A 170 -6.15 -18.67 -0.87
N MET A 171 -5.32 -18.00 -0.08
CA MET A 171 -4.04 -17.43 -0.50
C MET A 171 -2.94 -17.98 0.40
N THR A 172 -1.83 -18.39 -0.18
CA THR A 172 -0.66 -18.88 0.53
C THR A 172 0.58 -18.15 0.03
N LEU A 173 1.37 -17.61 0.94
CA LEU A 173 2.68 -17.04 0.69
C LEU A 173 3.73 -17.76 1.53
N SER A 174 4.88 -18.05 0.95
CA SER A 174 6.03 -18.65 1.62
C SER A 174 7.25 -17.74 1.49
N PHE A 175 7.95 -17.55 2.59
CA PHE A 175 9.16 -16.74 2.68
C PHE A 175 10.32 -17.62 3.11
N THR A 176 11.46 -17.48 2.44
CA THR A 176 12.72 -18.12 2.87
C THR A 176 13.53 -17.20 3.75
N GLN A 177 14.52 -17.72 4.48
CA GLN A 177 15.50 -16.95 5.23
C GLN A 177 16.39 -16.06 4.36
N ALA A 178 16.45 -16.33 3.06
CA ALA A 178 17.13 -15.47 2.07
C ALA A 178 16.21 -14.35 1.54
N GLY A 179 14.95 -14.24 2.03
CA GLY A 179 14.00 -13.23 1.62
C GLY A 179 13.26 -13.55 0.32
N GLN A 180 13.38 -14.76 -0.24
CA GLN A 180 12.58 -15.15 -1.39
C GLN A 180 11.12 -15.27 -0.99
N LEU A 181 10.23 -14.69 -1.79
CA LEU A 181 8.78 -14.82 -1.71
C LEU A 181 8.29 -15.70 -2.85
N THR A 182 7.51 -16.72 -2.51
CA THR A 182 6.73 -17.50 -3.46
C THR A 182 5.31 -17.67 -2.93
N GLY A 183 4.34 -17.86 -3.80
CA GLY A 183 2.99 -18.12 -3.36
C GLY A 183 2.00 -18.31 -4.49
N SER A 184 0.77 -18.63 -4.08
CA SER A 184 -0.36 -18.78 -5.00
C SER A 184 -1.68 -18.54 -4.29
N ASP A 185 -2.73 -18.33 -5.08
CA ASP A 185 -4.09 -18.34 -4.58
C ASP A 185 -4.97 -19.38 -5.28
N SER A 186 -6.16 -19.60 -4.74
CA SER A 186 -7.12 -20.57 -5.26
C SER A 186 -7.71 -20.20 -6.63
N ARG A 187 -7.35 -19.07 -7.22
CA ARG A 187 -7.75 -18.65 -8.57
C ARG A 187 -6.67 -18.91 -9.61
N GLY A 188 -5.50 -19.36 -9.15
CA GLY A 188 -4.36 -19.64 -10.00
C GLY A 188 -3.36 -18.50 -10.11
N CYS A 189 -3.54 -17.38 -9.39
CA CYS A 189 -2.52 -16.35 -9.29
C CYS A 189 -1.23 -16.93 -8.69
N VAL A 190 -0.08 -16.60 -9.26
CA VAL A 190 1.24 -17.01 -8.80
C VAL A 190 2.03 -15.77 -8.40
N PHE A 191 2.61 -15.81 -7.21
CA PHE A 191 3.40 -14.74 -6.62
C PHE A 191 4.87 -15.18 -6.53
N ASN A 192 5.77 -14.38 -7.09
CA ASN A 192 7.22 -14.59 -6.98
C ASN A 192 7.90 -13.25 -6.69
N GLY A 193 8.88 -13.25 -5.79
CA GLY A 193 9.54 -12.00 -5.47
C GLY A 193 10.57 -12.11 -4.35
N ASN A 194 10.86 -10.96 -3.78
CA ASN A 194 11.79 -10.83 -2.67
C ASN A 194 11.23 -9.89 -1.61
N VAL A 195 11.62 -10.19 -0.36
CA VAL A 195 11.38 -9.34 0.80
C VAL A 195 12.70 -8.92 1.39
N THR A 196 12.80 -7.67 1.80
CA THR A 196 13.97 -7.13 2.51
C THR A 196 13.57 -6.49 3.82
N VAL A 197 14.51 -6.37 4.74
CA VAL A 197 14.36 -5.70 6.03
C VAL A 197 15.20 -4.43 5.99
N PRO A 198 14.62 -3.25 5.77
CA PRO A 198 15.38 -2.00 5.67
C PRO A 198 15.95 -1.54 7.02
N ASP A 199 15.28 -1.89 8.12
CA ASP A 199 15.70 -1.58 9.48
C ASP A 199 15.39 -2.78 10.40
N GLN A 200 16.42 -3.43 10.91
CA GLN A 200 16.28 -4.62 11.76
C GLN A 200 15.75 -4.30 13.16
N THR A 201 15.76 -3.04 13.56
CA THR A 201 15.25 -2.62 14.87
C THR A 201 13.74 -2.44 14.88
N HIS A 202 13.12 -2.39 13.70
CA HIS A 202 11.68 -2.12 13.54
C HIS A 202 11.02 -3.13 12.62
N ASN A 203 9.83 -3.54 13.00
CA ASN A 203 9.03 -4.58 12.34
C ASN A 203 8.34 -4.05 11.07
N LEU A 204 9.16 -3.82 10.05
CA LEU A 204 8.71 -3.39 8.73
C LEU A 204 9.52 -4.11 7.64
N TYR A 205 8.83 -4.67 6.69
CA TYR A 205 9.37 -5.40 5.54
C TYR A 205 9.04 -4.66 4.25
N GLN A 206 9.98 -4.64 3.31
CA GLN A 206 9.72 -4.17 1.95
C GLN A 206 9.54 -5.36 1.02
N ILE A 207 8.56 -5.28 0.15
CA ILE A 207 8.17 -6.36 -0.77
C ILE A 207 8.36 -5.87 -2.20
N ALA A 208 9.01 -6.68 -3.02
CA ALA A 208 9.04 -6.56 -4.46
C ALA A 208 8.59 -7.91 -5.06
N ALA A 209 7.47 -7.92 -5.77
CA ALA A 209 6.87 -9.15 -6.27
C ALA A 209 6.41 -9.02 -7.72
N THR A 210 6.40 -10.12 -8.44
CA THR A 210 5.72 -10.27 -9.72
C THR A 210 4.54 -11.21 -9.52
N VAL A 211 3.38 -10.80 -10.02
CA VAL A 211 2.15 -11.58 -10.02
C VAL A 211 1.87 -12.00 -11.46
N THR A 212 1.60 -13.28 -11.66
CA THR A 212 1.31 -13.88 -12.96
C THR A 212 0.12 -14.81 -12.89
N SER A 213 -0.48 -15.13 -14.03
CA SER A 213 -1.67 -16.00 -14.11
C SER A 213 -2.88 -15.46 -13.35
N CYS A 214 -2.94 -14.14 -13.18
CA CYS A 214 -3.93 -13.42 -12.38
C CYS A 214 -4.80 -12.47 -13.24
N GLY A 215 -4.67 -12.52 -14.55
CA GLY A 215 -5.42 -11.70 -15.50
C GLY A 215 -5.06 -10.22 -15.38
N ILE A 216 -6.04 -9.38 -15.06
CA ILE A 216 -5.80 -7.93 -14.95
C ILE A 216 -4.85 -7.54 -13.81
N LEU A 217 -4.59 -8.44 -12.87
CA LEU A 217 -3.67 -8.22 -11.76
C LEU A 217 -2.23 -8.68 -12.08
N ASP A 218 -1.97 -9.19 -13.29
CA ASP A 218 -0.61 -9.53 -13.70
C ASP A 218 0.27 -8.26 -13.71
N GLY A 219 1.45 -8.34 -13.12
CA GLY A 219 2.36 -7.20 -13.07
C GLY A 219 3.44 -7.29 -12.00
N SER A 220 4.28 -6.25 -11.98
CA SER A 220 5.30 -6.06 -10.94
C SER A 220 4.76 -5.15 -9.85
N TYR A 221 4.86 -5.58 -8.62
CA TYR A 221 4.33 -4.93 -7.43
C TYR A 221 5.44 -4.51 -6.48
N GLN A 222 5.23 -3.37 -5.84
CA GLN A 222 6.05 -2.89 -4.74
C GLN A 222 5.15 -2.63 -3.53
N GLY A 223 5.65 -2.94 -2.33
CA GLY A 223 4.81 -2.77 -1.15
C GLY A 223 5.56 -2.92 0.16
N GLN A 224 4.78 -2.98 1.21
CA GLN A 224 5.27 -3.11 2.58
C GLN A 224 4.45 -4.16 3.34
N GLY A 225 5.08 -4.74 4.36
CA GLY A 225 4.42 -5.67 5.26
C GLY A 225 4.95 -5.55 6.69
N THR A 226 4.23 -6.13 7.62
CA THR A 226 4.59 -6.21 9.04
C THR A 226 4.14 -7.54 9.64
N LEU A 227 4.87 -8.03 10.64
CA LEU A 227 4.43 -9.16 11.46
C LEU A 227 3.63 -8.63 12.66
N ALA A 228 2.45 -9.14 12.87
CA ALA A 228 1.60 -8.78 14.01
C ALA A 228 1.13 -10.04 14.77
N ASP A 229 0.72 -9.87 16.01
CA ASP A 229 0.03 -10.93 16.72
C ASP A 229 -1.41 -11.02 16.24
N ALA A 230 -1.88 -12.20 15.93
CA ALA A 230 -3.25 -12.43 15.49
C ALA A 230 -4.26 -11.86 16.49
N THR A 231 -3.99 -11.96 17.79
CA THR A 231 -4.85 -11.41 18.86
C THR A 231 -4.87 -9.88 18.86
N ALA A 232 -3.74 -9.22 18.65
CA ALA A 232 -3.65 -7.75 18.61
C ALA A 232 -4.35 -7.16 17.38
N MET A 233 -4.44 -7.92 16.28
CA MET A 233 -5.07 -7.52 15.03
C MET A 233 -6.44 -8.14 14.79
N GLN A 234 -6.95 -8.91 15.76
CA GLN A 234 -8.23 -9.63 15.63
C GLN A 234 -9.40 -8.67 15.34
N SER A 235 -9.44 -7.51 16.00
CA SER A 235 -10.47 -6.50 15.74
C SER A 235 -10.39 -5.91 14.34
N TRP A 236 -9.18 -5.74 13.82
CA TRP A 236 -8.97 -5.27 12.44
C TRP A 236 -9.33 -6.36 11.43
N MET A 237 -8.89 -7.60 11.66
CA MET A 237 -9.19 -8.74 10.79
C MET A 237 -10.67 -9.11 10.77
N SER A 238 -11.36 -9.04 11.90
CA SER A 238 -12.80 -9.31 11.96
C SER A 238 -13.63 -8.26 11.22
N ASN A 239 -13.13 -7.02 11.16
CA ASN A 239 -13.73 -5.93 10.40
C ASN A 239 -13.27 -5.84 8.95
N MET A 240 -12.19 -6.55 8.57
CA MET A 240 -11.90 -6.80 7.16
C MET A 240 -12.96 -7.76 6.64
N GLY A 241 -14.09 -7.19 6.24
CA GLY A 241 -15.10 -7.91 5.49
C GLY A 241 -14.37 -8.72 4.42
N CYS A 242 -14.81 -9.96 4.21
CA CYS A 242 -14.19 -10.84 3.23
C CYS A 242 -13.82 -10.03 2.00
N PHE A 243 -12.53 -9.76 1.78
CA PHE A 243 -12.06 -9.25 0.51
C PHE A 243 -12.37 -10.34 -0.50
N GLN A 244 -13.61 -10.32 -0.92
CA GLN A 244 -14.13 -11.20 -1.91
C GLN A 244 -13.69 -10.59 -3.23
N TYR A 245 -12.62 -11.09 -3.81
CA TYR A 245 -12.38 -10.90 -5.23
C TYR A 245 -13.68 -11.34 -5.93
N GLY A 246 -14.54 -10.39 -6.25
CA GLY A 246 -15.76 -10.67 -6.96
C GLY A 246 -15.39 -11.43 -8.24
N ALA A 247 -15.72 -12.70 -8.28
CA ALA A 247 -15.85 -13.37 -9.53
C ALA A 247 -16.97 -12.62 -10.26
N GLY A 248 -16.63 -11.61 -11.04
CA GLY A 248 -17.51 -10.98 -12.00
C GLY A 248 -17.92 -12.03 -13.03
N GLY A 249 -18.84 -12.88 -12.64
CA GLY A 249 -19.61 -13.69 -13.57
C GLY A 249 -20.45 -12.71 -14.38
N TRP A 250 -20.09 -12.50 -15.61
CA TRP A 250 -20.97 -11.97 -16.63
C TRP A 250 -22.09 -12.99 -16.84
N SER A 251 -23.16 -12.89 -16.07
CA SER A 251 -24.44 -13.45 -16.45
C SER A 251 -25.35 -12.28 -16.79
N GLY A 252 -25.41 -11.96 -18.08
CA GLY A 252 -26.50 -11.19 -18.65
C GLY A 252 -27.81 -11.93 -18.38
N GLY A 253 -28.72 -11.29 -17.67
CA GLY A 253 -30.07 -11.74 -17.43
C GLY A 253 -30.97 -10.52 -17.41
N MET A 254 -31.63 -10.29 -18.54
CA MET A 254 -32.72 -9.31 -18.70
C MET A 254 -33.94 -9.68 -17.84
N MET A 255 -34.66 -8.61 -17.49
CA MET A 255 -36.10 -8.49 -17.25
C MET A 255 -36.68 -8.77 -15.87
N GLY A 256 -37.39 -7.74 -15.41
CA GLY A 256 -38.56 -7.90 -14.53
C GLY A 256 -38.77 -6.71 -13.61
N GLY A 257 -39.62 -5.76 -14.03
CA GLY A 257 -40.02 -4.60 -13.24
C GLY A 257 -40.83 -5.00 -11.99
N GLY A 258 -40.77 -4.14 -10.98
CA GLY A 258 -41.62 -4.19 -9.79
C GLY A 258 -41.30 -3.03 -8.87
N MET A 259 -42.10 -1.98 -8.92
CA MET A 259 -42.17 -0.90 -7.94
C MET A 259 -42.52 -1.46 -6.56
N MET A 260 -41.86 -0.95 -5.51
CA MET A 260 -42.45 -0.38 -4.31
C MET A 260 -41.39 -0.13 -3.25
N GLY A 261 -41.47 1.04 -2.66
CA GLY A 261 -40.61 1.71 -1.72
C GLY A 261 -40.37 1.01 -0.40
N GLY A 262 -39.32 1.49 0.26
CA GLY A 262 -39.11 1.25 1.69
C GLY A 262 -37.68 0.88 2.04
N GLY A 263 -36.96 1.81 2.67
CA GLY A 263 -35.88 1.50 3.58
C GLY A 263 -34.53 1.13 2.95
N MET A 264 -33.66 2.10 2.84
CA MET A 264 -32.21 1.85 2.61
C MET A 264 -31.61 1.23 3.89
N GLY A 265 -31.90 -0.03 4.15
CA GLY A 265 -31.13 -0.90 5.01
C GLY A 265 -30.17 -1.66 4.10
N GLY A 266 -28.85 -1.36 4.18
CA GLY A 266 -27.84 -2.01 3.36
C GLY A 266 -27.92 -3.53 3.51
N TRP A 267 -28.26 -4.21 2.44
CA TRP A 267 -28.16 -5.65 2.31
C TRP A 267 -26.69 -6.02 2.12
N TRP A 268 -25.97 -6.12 3.24
CA TRP A 268 -24.75 -6.92 3.26
C TRP A 268 -25.18 -8.36 3.49
N PRO A 269 -24.89 -9.30 2.61
CA PRO A 269 -25.15 -10.70 2.89
C PRO A 269 -24.41 -11.06 4.18
N ASN A 270 -25.11 -11.71 5.07
CA ASN A 270 -24.66 -12.21 6.36
C ASN A 270 -23.21 -12.73 6.26
N GLN A 271 -22.26 -11.98 6.80
CA GLN A 271 -20.84 -12.33 6.74
C GLN A 271 -20.66 -13.53 7.67
N GLY A 272 -20.51 -14.70 7.08
CA GLY A 272 -20.08 -15.87 7.82
C GLY A 272 -18.83 -15.48 8.62
N SER A 273 -18.81 -15.79 9.92
CA SER A 273 -17.70 -15.46 10.79
C SER A 273 -16.40 -15.94 10.16
N ASN A 274 -15.53 -15.01 9.77
CA ASN A 274 -14.17 -15.34 9.43
C ASN A 274 -13.55 -15.90 10.68
N THR A 275 -13.35 -17.22 10.74
CA THR A 275 -12.54 -17.82 11.79
C THR A 275 -11.12 -17.34 11.56
N VAL A 276 -10.75 -16.27 12.29
CA VAL A 276 -9.35 -15.92 12.48
C VAL A 276 -8.71 -17.17 13.06
N PRO A 277 -7.65 -17.72 12.46
CA PRO A 277 -6.96 -18.85 13.05
C PRO A 277 -6.62 -18.50 14.49
N SER A 278 -7.17 -19.22 15.45
CA SER A 278 -6.95 -19.03 16.87
C SER A 278 -5.59 -19.59 17.28
N GLY A 279 -4.52 -19.11 16.62
CA GLY A 279 -3.16 -19.48 16.92
C GLY A 279 -2.41 -18.30 17.51
N THR A 280 -1.55 -18.56 18.48
CA THR A 280 -0.50 -17.64 18.94
C THR A 280 0.56 -17.37 17.85
N GLY A 281 0.18 -17.60 16.58
CA GLY A 281 1.03 -17.47 15.39
C GLY A 281 1.14 -16.03 14.91
N ASN A 282 2.29 -15.72 14.31
CA ASN A 282 2.53 -14.46 13.64
C ASN A 282 1.59 -14.31 12.45
N LEU A 283 0.95 -13.17 12.38
CA LEU A 283 0.16 -12.73 11.25
C LEU A 283 1.04 -11.85 10.36
N PHE A 284 1.16 -12.16 9.08
CA PHE A 284 1.81 -11.29 8.11
C PHE A 284 0.78 -10.45 7.39
N MET A 285 0.84 -9.14 7.64
CA MET A 285 -0.01 -8.15 6.99
C MET A 285 0.80 -7.41 5.94
N PHE A 286 0.23 -7.20 4.77
CA PHE A 286 0.93 -6.51 3.69
C PHE A 286 -0.04 -5.80 2.75
N ALA A 287 0.49 -4.79 2.06
CA ALA A 287 -0.08 -4.27 0.83
C ALA A 287 1.01 -3.95 -0.17
N MET A 288 0.72 -4.20 -1.43
CA MET A 288 1.59 -3.91 -2.56
C MET A 288 0.77 -3.39 -3.74
N THR A 289 1.36 -2.52 -4.52
CA THR A 289 0.68 -1.84 -5.63
C THR A 289 1.46 -1.95 -6.93
N SER A 290 0.74 -1.95 -8.04
CA SER A 290 1.28 -1.97 -9.41
C SER A 290 0.36 -1.19 -10.34
N GLY A 291 0.85 -0.11 -10.94
CA GLY A 291 0.06 0.70 -11.87
C GLY A 291 -1.27 1.15 -11.26
N GLN A 292 -2.37 0.54 -11.69
CA GLN A 292 -3.73 0.86 -11.23
C GLN A 292 -4.32 -0.21 -10.29
N HIS A 293 -3.49 -1.12 -9.78
CA HIS A 293 -3.94 -2.25 -8.97
C HIS A 293 -3.24 -2.29 -7.62
N ALA A 294 -3.95 -2.76 -6.61
CA ALA A 294 -3.40 -3.05 -5.30
C ALA A 294 -3.79 -4.46 -4.86
N ILE A 295 -2.89 -5.11 -4.14
CA ILE A 295 -3.11 -6.38 -3.46
C ILE A 295 -2.78 -6.16 -1.99
N MET A 296 -3.71 -6.47 -1.10
CA MET A 296 -3.49 -6.42 0.34
C MET A 296 -4.12 -7.64 1.00
N ASP A 297 -3.49 -8.14 2.03
CA ASP A 297 -4.03 -9.23 2.83
C ASP A 297 -3.36 -9.32 4.21
N ALA A 298 -3.92 -10.22 5.04
CA ALA A 298 -3.37 -10.62 6.32
C ALA A 298 -3.43 -12.16 6.41
N LEU A 299 -2.27 -12.78 6.43
CA LEU A 299 -2.10 -14.22 6.37
C LEU A 299 -1.56 -14.73 7.70
N ALA A 300 -2.09 -15.84 8.21
CA ALA A 300 -1.62 -16.48 9.43
C ALA A 300 -0.65 -17.63 9.15
N ARG A 301 0.33 -17.80 10.05
CA ARG A 301 1.31 -18.88 10.02
C ARG A 301 0.84 -20.06 10.85
#